data_9c056f65dfa680465f486323a23a565d
#
_entry.id   9c056f65dfa680465f486323a23a565d
#
_cell.length_a   1.000
_cell.length_b   1.000
_cell.length_c   1.000
_cell.angle_alpha   90.00
_cell.angle_beta   90.00
_cell.angle_gamma   90.00
#
_symmetry.space_group_name_H-M   'P 1'
#
loop_
_entity.id
_entity.type
_entity.pdbx_description
1 polymer ?
#
loop_
_entity_poly.entity_id
_entity_poly.type
_entity_poly.pdbx_seq_one_letter_code
_entity_poly.pdbx_strand_id
1 'polypeptide(L)'
;MFIPTIKTPLYFWVLLLFSSPAFSDWNLVTEESKLNFISIKASNIAEIHSFKKISGSVKENGEAQLTINLASLETLIPIRNERMGKLLFETKIYPSAFFKLEVDLEKILLTEVGKSSEVEYRGMFGLKNKQFPLLVKLKVTRLNDQSFSVSSSEPLLLNADRLGLSNGIESLRAVAGLPSISKSVSVTFSLMFRK
;
A
#
# COMPACT_ATOMS: atom_id res chain seq x y z
N MET A 1 75.35 39.30 0.98
CA MET A 1 74.05 39.26 0.21
C MET A 1 73.20 38.15 0.81
N PHE A 2 72.35 38.51 1.80
CA PHE A 2 71.51 37.53 2.53
C PHE A 2 70.14 37.44 1.84
N ILE A 3 69.75 36.20 1.46
CA ILE A 3 68.43 35.95 0.89
C ILE A 3 67.57 35.43 2.06
N PRO A 4 66.40 36.03 2.37
CA PRO A 4 65.51 35.53 3.41
C PRO A 4 64.66 34.40 2.86
N THR A 5 64.67 33.26 3.54
CA THR A 5 63.85 32.09 3.29
C THR A 5 62.41 32.34 3.82
N ILE A 6 61.44 32.49 2.94
CA ILE A 6 60.01 32.61 3.29
C ILE A 6 59.48 31.23 3.59
N LYS A 7 59.14 30.95 4.85
CA LYS A 7 58.37 29.74 5.26
C LYS A 7 56.88 30.01 5.07
N THR A 8 56.27 29.39 4.05
CA THR A 8 54.81 29.39 3.86
C THR A 8 54.16 28.43 4.86
N PRO A 9 53.18 28.86 5.66
CA PRO A 9 52.44 27.94 6.53
C PRO A 9 51.46 27.10 5.69
N LEU A 10 51.58 25.77 5.80
CA LEU A 10 50.70 24.80 5.21
C LEU A 10 49.41 24.76 6.04
N TYR A 11 48.34 25.44 5.59
CA TYR A 11 47.00 25.33 6.19
C TYR A 11 46.40 23.98 5.83
N PHE A 12 46.34 23.07 6.78
CA PHE A 12 45.66 21.79 6.67
C PHE A 12 44.15 22.03 6.83
N TRP A 13 43.42 22.11 5.73
CA TRP A 13 41.98 22.17 5.73
C TRP A 13 41.42 20.79 6.09
N VAL A 14 40.96 20.61 7.32
CA VAL A 14 40.19 19.44 7.75
C VAL A 14 38.79 19.60 7.18
N LEU A 15 38.49 18.89 6.08
CA LEU A 15 37.12 18.73 5.55
C LEU A 15 36.36 17.84 6.53
N LEU A 16 35.59 18.44 7.42
CA LEU A 16 34.58 17.73 8.22
C LEU A 16 33.47 17.29 7.29
N LEU A 17 33.50 16.01 6.84
CA LEU A 17 32.40 15.36 6.17
C LEU A 17 31.27 15.18 7.18
N PHE A 18 30.31 16.11 7.20
CA PHE A 18 29.05 15.91 7.87
C PHE A 18 28.29 14.82 7.06
N SER A 19 28.42 13.57 7.47
CA SER A 19 27.49 12.54 7.03
C SER A 19 26.13 12.84 7.68
N SER A 20 25.25 13.45 6.91
CA SER A 20 23.83 13.52 7.30
C SER A 20 23.33 12.09 7.51
N PRO A 21 22.64 11.77 8.62
CA PRO A 21 22.02 10.48 8.76
C PRO A 21 21.08 10.30 7.57
N ALA A 22 21.32 9.28 6.77
CA ALA A 22 20.40 8.89 5.72
C ALA A 22 19.15 8.34 6.42
N PHE A 23 18.12 9.18 6.55
CA PHE A 23 16.80 8.75 6.98
C PHE A 23 16.27 7.81 5.91
N SER A 24 16.04 6.57 6.27
CA SER A 24 15.55 5.55 5.35
C SER A 24 14.09 5.21 5.67
N ASP A 25 13.21 5.41 4.69
CA ASP A 25 11.81 5.01 4.78
C ASP A 25 11.67 3.49 4.90
N TRP A 26 10.58 3.03 5.53
CA TRP A 26 10.18 1.63 5.46
C TRP A 26 9.46 1.40 4.14
N ASN A 27 9.96 0.45 3.37
CA ASN A 27 9.41 0.09 2.08
C ASN A 27 8.66 -1.24 2.15
N LEU A 28 7.55 -1.33 1.42
CA LEU A 28 6.77 -2.55 1.32
C LEU A 28 7.54 -3.61 0.53
N VAL A 29 7.66 -4.80 1.09
CA VAL A 29 8.22 -5.99 0.43
C VAL A 29 7.10 -6.73 -0.28
N THR A 30 6.98 -6.54 -1.59
CA THR A 30 5.86 -7.04 -2.41
C THR A 30 5.71 -8.55 -2.32
N GLU A 31 6.82 -9.29 -2.35
CA GLU A 31 6.86 -10.76 -2.36
C GLU A 31 6.35 -11.37 -1.04
N GLU A 32 6.44 -10.62 0.06
CA GLU A 32 5.98 -11.03 1.39
C GLU A 32 4.64 -10.37 1.77
N SER A 33 4.04 -9.63 0.83
CA SER A 33 2.81 -8.89 1.05
C SER A 33 1.67 -9.45 0.22
N LYS A 34 0.45 -9.39 0.77
CA LYS A 34 -0.77 -9.85 0.12
C LYS A 34 -1.89 -8.86 0.32
N LEU A 35 -2.67 -8.63 -0.74
CA LEU A 35 -3.91 -7.88 -0.69
C LEU A 35 -4.96 -8.66 -1.47
N ASN A 36 -6.01 -9.08 -0.76
CA ASN A 36 -7.08 -9.90 -1.31
C ASN A 36 -8.41 -9.17 -1.21
N PHE A 37 -9.30 -9.47 -2.14
CA PHE A 37 -10.71 -9.09 -2.03
C PHE A 37 -11.62 -10.26 -2.43
N ILE A 38 -12.81 -10.26 -1.87
CA ILE A 38 -13.81 -11.29 -2.11
C ILE A 38 -14.93 -10.69 -2.95
N SER A 39 -15.24 -11.32 -4.08
CA SER A 39 -16.44 -11.06 -4.85
C SER A 39 -17.46 -12.19 -4.63
N ILE A 40 -18.75 -11.85 -4.66
CA ILE A 40 -19.84 -12.83 -4.54
C ILE A 40 -20.68 -12.72 -5.80
N LYS A 41 -20.86 -13.84 -6.50
CA LYS A 41 -21.68 -13.96 -7.71
C LYS A 41 -22.81 -14.97 -7.52
N ALA A 42 -23.86 -14.88 -8.32
CA ALA A 42 -25.02 -15.76 -8.26
C ALA A 42 -25.54 -15.95 -6.82
N SER A 43 -25.62 -14.85 -6.09
CA SER A 43 -26.07 -14.70 -4.70
C SER A 43 -25.17 -15.30 -3.61
N ASN A 44 -24.49 -16.41 -3.85
CA ASN A 44 -23.79 -17.16 -2.79
C ASN A 44 -22.46 -17.80 -3.21
N ILE A 45 -21.95 -17.55 -4.42
CA ILE A 45 -20.64 -18.07 -4.85
C ILE A 45 -19.57 -17.02 -4.56
N ALA A 46 -18.84 -17.21 -3.48
CA ALA A 46 -17.72 -16.34 -3.09
C ALA A 46 -16.43 -16.80 -3.76
N GLU A 47 -15.64 -15.85 -4.28
CA GLU A 47 -14.33 -16.09 -4.88
C GLU A 47 -13.32 -15.07 -4.35
N ILE A 48 -12.12 -15.54 -4.05
CA ILE A 48 -11.00 -14.69 -3.60
C ILE A 48 -10.19 -14.27 -4.82
N HIS A 49 -9.88 -13.00 -4.89
CA HIS A 49 -9.03 -12.37 -5.89
C HIS A 49 -7.93 -11.58 -5.21
N SER A 50 -6.84 -11.32 -5.92
CA SER A 50 -5.71 -10.56 -5.39
C SER A 50 -5.16 -9.56 -6.40
N PHE A 51 -4.30 -8.67 -5.93
CA PHE A 51 -3.42 -7.86 -6.77
C PHE A 51 -1.98 -8.26 -6.51
N LYS A 52 -1.27 -8.69 -7.56
CA LYS A 52 0.11 -9.20 -7.47
C LYS A 52 1.17 -8.10 -7.32
N LYS A 53 0.86 -6.87 -7.76
CA LYS A 53 1.80 -5.74 -7.69
C LYS A 53 1.20 -4.65 -6.82
N ILE A 54 1.71 -4.59 -5.61
CA ILE A 54 1.45 -3.55 -4.64
C ILE A 54 2.79 -2.93 -4.22
N SER A 55 2.81 -1.65 -3.93
CA SER A 55 3.98 -0.95 -3.40
C SER A 55 3.53 -0.01 -2.30
N GLY A 56 4.43 0.39 -1.44
CA GLY A 56 4.10 1.30 -0.36
C GLY A 56 5.33 1.71 0.42
N SER A 57 5.17 2.77 1.17
CA SER A 57 6.20 3.23 2.10
C SER A 57 5.58 3.84 3.35
N VAL A 58 6.35 3.84 4.42
CA VAL A 58 6.09 4.60 5.64
C VAL A 58 7.32 5.47 5.87
N LYS A 59 7.12 6.79 5.80
CA LYS A 59 8.17 7.76 6.04
C LYS A 59 8.42 7.98 7.53
N GLU A 60 9.57 8.49 7.88
CA GLU A 60 9.90 8.80 9.27
C GLU A 60 9.00 9.87 9.91
N ASN A 61 8.39 10.73 9.11
CA ASN A 61 7.42 11.71 9.57
C ASN A 61 6.01 11.12 9.81
N GLY A 62 5.83 9.80 9.61
CA GLY A 62 4.54 9.11 9.77
C GLY A 62 3.67 9.08 8.52
N GLU A 63 4.04 9.74 7.42
CA GLU A 63 3.30 9.61 6.16
C GLU A 63 3.40 8.18 5.64
N ALA A 64 2.26 7.52 5.47
CA ALA A 64 2.17 6.16 4.93
C ALA A 64 1.34 6.14 3.66
N GLN A 65 1.82 5.42 2.65
CA GLN A 65 1.12 5.23 1.39
C GLN A 65 1.20 3.79 0.93
N LEU A 66 0.07 3.26 0.48
CA LEU A 66 -0.05 2.00 -0.27
C LEU A 66 -0.53 2.33 -1.68
N THR A 67 0.09 1.76 -2.70
CA THR A 67 -0.31 1.86 -4.11
C THR A 67 -0.57 0.47 -4.66
N ILE A 68 -1.69 0.30 -5.33
CA ILE A 68 -2.15 -0.96 -5.90
C ILE A 68 -2.14 -0.82 -7.43
N ASN A 69 -1.34 -1.62 -8.13
CA ASN A 69 -1.40 -1.68 -9.59
C ASN A 69 -2.63 -2.49 -10.00
N LEU A 70 -3.65 -1.83 -10.54
CA LEU A 70 -4.93 -2.46 -10.89
C LEU A 70 -4.81 -3.46 -12.06
N ALA A 71 -3.81 -3.29 -12.93
CA ALA A 71 -3.53 -4.23 -14.01
C ALA A 71 -2.91 -5.55 -13.53
N SER A 72 -2.46 -5.61 -12.26
CA SER A 72 -1.93 -6.82 -11.65
C SER A 72 -2.99 -7.72 -11.01
N LEU A 73 -4.27 -7.45 -11.28
CA LEU A 73 -5.38 -8.27 -10.82
C LEU A 73 -5.19 -9.74 -11.18
N GLU A 74 -5.43 -10.61 -10.20
CA GLU A 74 -5.38 -12.06 -10.38
C GLU A 74 -6.64 -12.71 -9.84
N THR A 75 -7.34 -13.39 -10.72
CA THR A 75 -8.57 -14.13 -10.41
C THR A 75 -8.47 -15.61 -10.78
N LEU A 76 -7.27 -16.09 -11.15
CA LEU A 76 -6.97 -17.44 -11.67
C LEU A 76 -7.65 -17.75 -13.01
N ILE A 77 -8.31 -16.78 -13.65
CA ILE A 77 -8.99 -16.90 -14.94
C ILE A 77 -8.56 -15.73 -15.83
N PRO A 78 -7.65 -15.95 -16.81
CA PRO A 78 -7.07 -14.86 -17.63
C PRO A 78 -8.10 -13.97 -18.31
N ILE A 79 -9.13 -14.55 -18.94
CA ILE A 79 -10.17 -13.75 -19.60
C ILE A 79 -10.98 -12.90 -18.61
N ARG A 80 -11.12 -13.35 -17.37
CA ARG A 80 -11.76 -12.56 -16.31
C ARG A 80 -10.87 -11.40 -15.87
N ASN A 81 -9.56 -11.64 -15.73
CA ASN A 81 -8.59 -10.57 -15.43
C ASN A 81 -8.68 -9.47 -16.50
N GLU A 82 -8.67 -9.84 -17.78
CA GLU A 82 -8.80 -8.90 -18.89
C GLU A 82 -10.12 -8.10 -18.83
N ARG A 83 -11.27 -8.81 -18.67
CA ARG A 83 -12.59 -8.18 -18.59
C ARG A 83 -12.72 -7.24 -17.40
N MET A 84 -12.24 -7.62 -16.23
CA MET A 84 -12.24 -6.76 -15.04
C MET A 84 -11.31 -5.56 -15.21
N GLY A 85 -10.15 -5.75 -15.81
CA GLY A 85 -9.26 -4.64 -16.15
C GLY A 85 -9.90 -3.64 -17.11
N LYS A 86 -10.62 -4.12 -18.11
CA LYS A 86 -11.24 -3.27 -19.14
C LYS A 86 -12.57 -2.64 -18.68
N LEU A 87 -13.47 -3.43 -18.10
CA LEU A 87 -14.86 -3.03 -17.83
C LEU A 87 -15.08 -2.47 -16.42
N LEU A 88 -14.31 -2.94 -15.43
CA LEU A 88 -14.50 -2.55 -14.04
C LEU A 88 -13.53 -1.44 -13.63
N PHE A 89 -12.24 -1.71 -13.74
CA PHE A 89 -11.19 -0.80 -13.28
C PHE A 89 -10.76 0.22 -14.33
N GLU A 90 -10.98 -0.07 -15.63
CA GLU A 90 -10.52 0.76 -16.76
C GLU A 90 -9.01 1.05 -16.65
N THR A 91 -8.23 -0.02 -16.47
CA THR A 91 -6.80 0.05 -16.08
C THR A 91 -5.91 0.81 -17.06
N LYS A 92 -6.35 0.99 -18.32
CA LYS A 92 -5.65 1.83 -19.30
C LYS A 92 -5.73 3.33 -18.97
N ILE A 93 -6.79 3.76 -18.28
CA ILE A 93 -7.04 5.15 -17.89
C ILE A 93 -6.63 5.35 -16.42
N TYR A 94 -6.97 4.38 -15.58
CA TYR A 94 -6.75 4.40 -14.15
C TYR A 94 -5.84 3.21 -13.75
N PRO A 95 -4.51 3.34 -13.88
CA PRO A 95 -3.59 2.22 -13.68
C PRO A 95 -3.47 1.79 -12.22
N SER A 96 -3.83 2.67 -11.27
CA SER A 96 -3.62 2.41 -9.84
C SER A 96 -4.75 2.89 -8.95
N ALA A 97 -4.88 2.25 -7.79
CA ALA A 97 -5.56 2.77 -6.62
C ALA A 97 -4.53 3.09 -5.53
N PHE A 98 -4.89 3.94 -4.58
CA PHE A 98 -4.00 4.29 -3.48
C PHE A 98 -4.75 4.38 -2.14
N PHE A 99 -4.00 4.21 -1.06
CA PHE A 99 -4.45 4.53 0.29
C PHE A 99 -3.34 5.31 0.99
N LYS A 100 -3.68 6.48 1.54
CA LYS A 100 -2.76 7.37 2.24
C LYS A 100 -3.28 7.65 3.63
N LEU A 101 -2.40 7.63 4.62
CA LEU A 101 -2.71 7.98 6.01
C LEU A 101 -1.47 8.52 6.71
N GLU A 102 -1.68 9.11 7.87
CA GLU A 102 -0.62 9.46 8.80
C GLU A 102 -0.65 8.47 9.97
N VAL A 103 0.48 7.91 10.31
CA VAL A 103 0.64 6.97 11.42
C VAL A 103 1.47 7.58 12.53
N ASP A 104 1.14 7.25 13.76
CA ASP A 104 1.98 7.53 14.91
C ASP A 104 3.13 6.50 14.94
N LEU A 105 4.19 6.82 14.19
CA LEU A 105 5.33 5.92 14.02
C LEU A 105 6.10 5.74 15.34
N GLU A 106 6.19 6.78 16.17
CA GLU A 106 6.84 6.70 17.47
C GLU A 106 6.16 5.63 18.35
N LYS A 107 4.84 5.66 18.42
CA LYS A 107 4.05 4.67 19.16
C LYS A 107 4.25 3.26 18.60
N ILE A 108 4.34 3.10 17.29
CA ILE A 108 4.61 1.80 16.64
C ILE A 108 6.00 1.29 17.03
N LEU A 109 7.00 2.15 17.02
CA LEU A 109 8.39 1.81 17.34
C LEU A 109 8.63 1.56 18.85
N LEU A 110 7.75 2.06 19.73
CA LEU A 110 7.77 1.74 21.16
C LEU A 110 7.20 0.35 21.49
N THR A 111 6.50 -0.28 20.54
CA THR A 111 6.04 -1.67 20.73
C THR A 111 7.24 -2.61 20.84
N GLU A 112 7.24 -3.52 21.83
CA GLU A 112 8.32 -4.50 21.99
C GLU A 112 8.44 -5.40 20.77
N VAL A 113 9.68 -5.78 20.44
CA VAL A 113 9.96 -6.72 19.34
C VAL A 113 9.21 -8.05 19.57
N GLY A 114 8.56 -8.56 18.54
CA GLY A 114 7.71 -9.75 18.60
C GLY A 114 6.29 -9.50 19.15
N LYS A 115 5.98 -8.29 19.60
CA LYS A 115 4.64 -7.93 20.06
C LYS A 115 3.82 -7.25 18.96
N SER A 116 2.51 -7.35 19.12
CA SER A 116 1.54 -6.70 18.24
C SER A 116 0.73 -5.66 18.99
N SER A 117 0.37 -4.59 18.30
CA SER A 117 -0.60 -3.60 18.75
C SER A 117 -1.76 -3.50 17.77
N GLU A 118 -2.96 -3.24 18.26
CA GLU A 118 -4.09 -2.90 17.42
C GLU A 118 -4.27 -1.38 17.42
N VAL A 119 -4.43 -0.83 16.23
CA VAL A 119 -4.57 0.62 16.01
C VAL A 119 -5.66 0.88 14.98
N GLU A 120 -6.31 2.02 15.11
CA GLU A 120 -7.32 2.47 14.16
C GLU A 120 -6.85 3.77 13.53
N TYR A 121 -6.86 3.82 12.19
CA TYR A 121 -6.49 5.00 11.43
C TYR A 121 -7.57 5.36 10.41
N ARG A 122 -7.71 6.64 10.18
CA ARG A 122 -8.52 7.17 9.08
C ARG A 122 -7.58 7.67 8.00
N GLY A 123 -7.64 7.06 6.81
CA GLY A 123 -6.86 7.46 5.65
C GLY A 123 -7.74 7.87 4.48
N MET A 124 -7.13 8.36 3.41
CA MET A 124 -7.76 8.69 2.15
C MET A 124 -7.56 7.55 1.16
N PHE A 125 -8.64 6.90 0.75
CA PHE A 125 -8.63 5.90 -0.31
C PHE A 125 -9.02 6.54 -1.64
N GLY A 126 -8.23 6.26 -2.68
CA GLY A 126 -8.50 6.73 -4.04
C GLY A 126 -8.56 5.58 -5.05
N LEU A 127 -9.62 5.57 -5.84
CA LEU A 127 -9.83 4.66 -6.94
C LEU A 127 -10.52 5.38 -8.10
N LYS A 128 -9.93 5.27 -9.30
CA LYS A 128 -10.35 6.03 -10.48
C LYS A 128 -10.36 7.54 -10.14
N ASN A 129 -11.47 8.22 -10.36
CA ASN A 129 -11.67 9.65 -10.04
C ASN A 129 -12.40 9.88 -8.70
N LYS A 130 -12.51 8.85 -7.87
CA LYS A 130 -13.15 8.93 -6.55
C LYS A 130 -12.12 8.88 -5.45
N GLN A 131 -12.30 9.73 -4.44
CA GLN A 131 -11.52 9.70 -3.21
C GLN A 131 -12.49 9.86 -2.03
N PHE A 132 -12.25 9.13 -0.95
CA PHE A 132 -13.05 9.24 0.26
C PHE A 132 -12.27 8.75 1.49
N PRO A 133 -12.61 9.26 2.67
CA PRO A 133 -12.03 8.77 3.91
C PRO A 133 -12.46 7.32 4.17
N LEU A 134 -11.49 6.49 4.55
CA LEU A 134 -11.68 5.11 4.92
C LEU A 134 -11.06 4.87 6.30
N LEU A 135 -11.85 4.33 7.21
CA LEU A 135 -11.40 3.89 8.52
C LEU A 135 -10.87 2.46 8.40
N VAL A 136 -9.69 2.21 8.95
CA VAL A 136 -9.04 0.89 8.93
C VAL A 136 -8.57 0.51 10.32
N LYS A 137 -8.86 -0.72 10.73
CA LYS A 137 -8.32 -1.31 11.95
C LYS A 137 -7.17 -2.23 11.57
N LEU A 138 -6.02 -1.95 12.14
CA LEU A 138 -4.75 -2.59 11.79
C LEU A 138 -4.18 -3.31 12.99
N LYS A 139 -3.67 -4.51 12.75
CA LYS A 139 -2.74 -5.18 13.66
C LYS A 139 -1.33 -4.94 13.14
N VAL A 140 -0.54 -4.23 13.92
CA VAL A 140 0.88 -3.93 13.62
C VAL A 140 1.73 -4.78 14.53
N THR A 141 2.64 -5.58 13.96
CA THR A 141 3.59 -6.42 14.70
C THR A 141 5.01 -5.93 14.42
N ARG A 142 5.73 -5.50 15.45
CA ARG A 142 7.15 -5.19 15.31
C ARG A 142 7.97 -6.47 15.28
N LEU A 143 8.68 -6.72 14.18
CA LEU A 143 9.47 -7.94 14.01
C LEU A 143 10.91 -7.74 14.49
N ASN A 144 11.48 -6.58 14.20
CA ASN A 144 12.78 -6.12 14.68
C ASN A 144 12.89 -4.60 14.49
N ASP A 145 14.11 -4.02 14.62
CA ASP A 145 14.32 -2.59 14.51
C ASP A 145 14.15 -2.03 13.09
N GLN A 146 14.17 -2.90 12.09
CA GLN A 146 14.10 -2.54 10.67
C GLN A 146 12.87 -3.09 9.96
N SER A 147 12.00 -3.84 10.63
CA SER A 147 10.85 -4.45 9.99
C SER A 147 9.63 -4.58 10.89
N PHE A 148 8.47 -4.41 10.27
CA PHE A 148 7.18 -4.68 10.88
C PHE A 148 6.19 -5.23 9.85
N SER A 149 5.24 -6.02 10.34
CA SER A 149 4.10 -6.47 9.55
C SER A 149 2.84 -5.71 9.93
N VAL A 150 2.00 -5.43 8.92
CA VAL A 150 0.71 -4.77 9.09
C VAL A 150 -0.36 -5.63 8.44
N SER A 151 -1.37 -6.00 9.20
CA SER A 151 -2.54 -6.72 8.66
C SER A 151 -3.84 -6.05 9.05
N SER A 152 -4.89 -6.28 8.28
CA SER A 152 -6.23 -5.89 8.67
C SER A 152 -6.66 -6.72 9.89
N SER A 153 -7.07 -6.08 11.00
CA SER A 153 -7.61 -6.79 12.19
C SER A 153 -8.99 -7.38 11.90
N GLU A 154 -9.72 -6.76 11.00
CA GLU A 154 -11.01 -7.22 10.47
C GLU A 154 -11.09 -6.95 8.97
N PRO A 155 -11.94 -7.68 8.21
CA PRO A 155 -12.16 -7.38 6.81
C PRO A 155 -12.74 -5.98 6.60
N LEU A 156 -12.15 -5.20 5.67
CA LEU A 156 -12.72 -3.92 5.25
C LEU A 156 -13.90 -4.17 4.31
N LEU A 157 -15.06 -3.65 4.68
CA LEU A 157 -16.25 -3.76 3.86
C LEU A 157 -16.38 -2.53 2.96
N LEU A 158 -16.19 -2.73 1.67
CA LEU A 158 -16.31 -1.68 0.66
C LEU A 158 -17.61 -1.85 -0.14
N ASN A 159 -18.18 -0.74 -0.57
CA ASN A 159 -19.35 -0.74 -1.43
C ASN A 159 -18.98 -0.21 -2.82
N ALA A 160 -19.25 -0.99 -3.84
CA ALA A 160 -18.90 -0.68 -5.23
C ALA A 160 -19.61 0.57 -5.77
N ASP A 161 -20.80 0.93 -5.27
CA ASP A 161 -21.47 2.17 -5.65
C ASP A 161 -20.67 3.39 -5.20
N ARG A 162 -20.16 3.38 -3.96
CA ARG A 162 -19.27 4.44 -3.44
C ARG A 162 -17.97 4.55 -4.23
N LEU A 163 -17.47 3.42 -4.74
CA LEU A 163 -16.25 3.33 -5.55
C LEU A 163 -16.46 3.77 -7.01
N GLY A 164 -17.70 4.00 -7.43
CA GLY A 164 -18.03 4.31 -8.83
C GLY A 164 -17.88 3.10 -9.76
N LEU A 165 -18.02 1.89 -9.24
CA LEU A 165 -17.81 0.64 -9.96
C LEU A 165 -19.11 -0.04 -10.42
N SER A 166 -20.29 0.51 -10.11
CA SER A 166 -21.60 -0.13 -10.37
C SER A 166 -21.81 -0.48 -11.84
N ASN A 167 -21.51 0.44 -12.75
CA ASN A 167 -21.66 0.19 -14.20
C ASN A 167 -20.70 -0.91 -14.68
N GLY A 168 -19.47 -0.94 -14.16
CA GLY A 168 -18.51 -1.98 -14.48
C GLY A 168 -18.95 -3.36 -13.98
N ILE A 169 -19.55 -3.45 -12.79
CA ILE A 169 -20.13 -4.68 -12.24
C ILE A 169 -21.28 -5.17 -13.13
N GLU A 170 -22.20 -4.30 -13.56
CA GLU A 170 -23.30 -4.67 -14.44
C GLU A 170 -22.80 -5.14 -15.81
N SER A 171 -21.78 -4.48 -16.36
CA SER A 171 -21.14 -4.92 -17.60
C SER A 171 -20.51 -6.30 -17.45
N LEU A 172 -19.80 -6.56 -16.34
CA LEU A 172 -19.23 -7.89 -16.05
C LEU A 172 -20.32 -8.94 -15.88
N ARG A 173 -21.39 -8.62 -15.14
CA ARG A 173 -22.54 -9.50 -14.94
C ARG A 173 -23.14 -9.93 -16.27
N ALA A 174 -23.40 -8.98 -17.16
CA ALA A 174 -23.99 -9.21 -18.47
C ALA A 174 -23.10 -10.09 -19.37
N VAL A 175 -21.80 -9.76 -19.48
CA VAL A 175 -20.82 -10.52 -20.30
C VAL A 175 -20.61 -11.94 -19.77
N ALA A 176 -20.77 -12.16 -18.46
CA ALA A 176 -20.62 -13.47 -17.84
C ALA A 176 -21.93 -14.27 -17.79
N GLY A 177 -23.06 -13.70 -18.20
CA GLY A 177 -24.37 -14.34 -18.13
C GLY A 177 -24.82 -14.64 -16.69
N LEU A 178 -24.39 -13.84 -15.72
CA LEU A 178 -24.68 -14.10 -14.31
C LEU A 178 -26.00 -13.44 -13.87
N PRO A 179 -26.75 -14.07 -12.97
CA PRO A 179 -27.96 -13.46 -12.41
C PRO A 179 -27.64 -12.24 -11.55
N SER A 180 -26.51 -12.28 -10.80
CA SER A 180 -26.10 -11.19 -9.92
C SER A 180 -24.59 -11.20 -9.65
N ILE A 181 -24.04 -10.01 -9.33
CA ILE A 181 -22.73 -9.82 -8.67
C ILE A 181 -22.95 -8.86 -7.52
N SER A 182 -22.49 -9.22 -6.33
CA SER A 182 -22.61 -8.38 -5.13
C SER A 182 -21.83 -7.08 -5.30
N LYS A 183 -22.41 -5.98 -4.84
CA LYS A 183 -21.75 -4.67 -4.72
C LYS A 183 -21.00 -4.51 -3.41
N SER A 184 -21.19 -5.42 -2.45
CA SER A 184 -20.42 -5.47 -1.22
C SER A 184 -19.16 -6.30 -1.43
N VAL A 185 -18.01 -5.73 -1.14
CA VAL A 185 -16.67 -6.32 -1.32
C VAL A 185 -15.93 -6.32 0.00
N SER A 186 -15.47 -7.48 0.41
CA SER A 186 -14.64 -7.65 1.59
C SER A 186 -13.17 -7.64 1.17
N VAL A 187 -12.35 -6.84 1.84
CA VAL A 187 -10.91 -6.71 1.57
C VAL A 187 -10.10 -7.07 2.81
N THR A 188 -9.06 -7.86 2.62
CA THR A 188 -8.07 -8.19 3.66
C THR A 188 -6.66 -8.04 3.12
N PHE A 189 -5.71 -7.74 3.99
CA PHE A 189 -4.32 -7.64 3.60
C PHE A 189 -3.37 -8.07 4.73
N SER A 190 -2.18 -8.45 4.33
CA SER A 190 -1.01 -8.65 5.18
C SER A 190 0.19 -8.06 4.43
N LEU A 191 0.80 -7.05 5.01
CA LEU A 191 1.85 -6.24 4.39
C LEU A 191 3.13 -6.34 5.22
N MET A 192 4.26 -6.50 4.56
CA MET A 192 5.58 -6.50 5.17
C MET A 192 6.32 -5.22 4.80
N PHE A 193 6.85 -4.53 5.80
CA PHE A 193 7.65 -3.32 5.61
C PHE A 193 9.07 -3.54 6.16
N ARG A 194 10.07 -3.07 5.39
CA ARG A 194 11.50 -3.07 5.80
C ARG A 194 12.14 -1.72 5.50
N LYS A 195 13.05 -1.35 6.37
CA LYS A 195 13.91 -0.17 6.24
C LYS A 195 15.10 -0.43 5.33
#